data_2b6a39705a2c5cc46b5716004949c9fd
#
_entry.id   2b6a39705a2c5cc46b5716004949c9fd
#
_cell.length_a   1.000
_cell.length_b   1.000
_cell.length_c   1.000
_cell.angle_alpha   90.00
_cell.angle_beta   90.00
_cell.angle_gamma   90.00
#
_symmetry.space_group_name_H-M   'P 1'
#
loop_
_entity.id
_entity.type
_entity.pdbx_description
1 polymer ?
#
loop_
_entity_poly.entity_id
_entity_poly.type
_entity_poly.pdbx_seq_one_letter_code
_entity_poly.pdbx_strand_id
1 'polypeptide(L)'
;GTSKFIEAMKNKKDGDLSAIGQFGVGFYSSYMVSDKVDVLSRDAENNETNLWSSNGKESYSIENAKKAKRGTCITLNIKKDADEFLDSFRLRSIITKYSNYIPFPIYLKDLDDKEKEEKINEGSPLWLKDKKDIKEEDYKQFYNNISFNFDEPLRTIHYNAEGVISY
;
A
#
# COMPACT_ATOMS: atom_id res chain seq x y z
N GLY A 1 17.15 -0.58 1.33
CA GLY A 1 17.20 -0.86 -0.04
C GLY A 1 17.22 -2.36 -0.34
N THR A 2 17.47 -2.70 -1.57
CA THR A 2 17.42 -4.07 -2.11
C THR A 2 18.35 -5.04 -1.39
N SER A 3 19.53 -4.60 -0.93
CA SER A 3 20.49 -5.45 -0.18
C SER A 3 19.92 -5.91 1.17
N LYS A 4 19.32 -5.03 1.97
CA LYS A 4 18.69 -5.42 3.24
C LYS A 4 17.48 -6.33 3.02
N PHE A 5 16.75 -6.13 1.92
CA PHE A 5 15.64 -7.00 1.52
C PHE A 5 16.12 -8.41 1.16
N ILE A 6 17.20 -8.52 0.34
CA ILE A 6 17.80 -9.81 -0.02
C ILE A 6 18.37 -10.52 1.22
N GLU A 7 18.99 -9.79 2.14
CA GLU A 7 19.48 -10.34 3.39
C GLU A 7 18.36 -10.83 4.32
N ALA A 8 17.26 -10.08 4.40
CA ALA A 8 16.06 -10.49 5.13
C ALA A 8 15.41 -11.75 4.50
N MET A 9 15.39 -11.86 3.17
CA MET A 9 14.90 -13.05 2.47
C MET A 9 15.78 -14.29 2.73
N LYS A 10 17.10 -14.14 2.79
CA LYS A 10 18.02 -15.26 3.07
C LYS A 10 17.90 -15.80 4.49
N ASN A 11 17.47 -14.97 5.44
CA ASN A 11 17.38 -15.30 6.86
C ASN A 11 15.96 -15.76 7.29
N LYS A 12 14.97 -15.74 6.40
CA LYS A 12 13.61 -16.18 6.71
C LYS A 12 13.39 -17.64 6.32
N LYS A 13 12.85 -18.41 7.25
CA LYS A 13 12.28 -19.74 7.01
C LYS A 13 10.98 -19.58 6.22
N ASP A 14 10.72 -20.56 5.31
CA ASP A 14 9.56 -20.60 4.43
C ASP A 14 8.24 -20.13 5.09
N GLY A 15 7.56 -19.21 4.41
CA GLY A 15 6.14 -18.91 4.66
C GLY A 15 5.77 -17.43 4.88
N ASP A 16 6.70 -16.51 5.16
CA ASP A 16 6.34 -15.13 5.49
C ASP A 16 6.94 -14.10 4.51
N LEU A 17 6.52 -14.19 3.25
CA LEU A 17 6.89 -13.28 2.16
C LEU A 17 5.88 -12.14 1.99
N SER A 18 5.45 -11.53 3.10
CA SER A 18 4.61 -10.33 3.05
C SER A 18 5.37 -9.03 2.70
N ALA A 19 6.60 -9.14 2.22
CA ALA A 19 7.42 -7.97 1.91
C ALA A 19 7.02 -7.34 0.58
N ILE A 20 6.59 -6.09 0.62
CA ILE A 20 6.31 -5.24 -0.54
C ILE A 20 7.60 -4.49 -0.94
N GLY A 21 7.80 -4.26 -2.24
CA GLY A 21 8.93 -3.45 -2.72
C GLY A 21 10.22 -4.22 -2.99
N GLN A 22 10.13 -5.34 -3.69
CA GLN A 22 11.25 -6.23 -4.00
C GLN A 22 12.30 -5.59 -4.92
N PHE A 23 11.89 -4.74 -5.84
CA PHE A 23 12.77 -4.15 -6.86
C PHE A 23 13.42 -2.83 -6.43
N GLY A 24 12.94 -2.18 -5.36
CA GLY A 24 13.47 -0.91 -4.85
C GLY A 24 13.24 0.30 -5.75
N VAL A 25 12.37 0.21 -6.75
CA VAL A 25 12.12 1.29 -7.73
C VAL A 25 10.76 1.97 -7.58
N GLY A 26 9.82 1.37 -6.84
CA GLY A 26 8.46 1.89 -6.71
C GLY A 26 8.39 3.33 -6.18
N PHE A 27 9.32 3.71 -5.29
CA PHE A 27 9.40 5.06 -4.74
C PHE A 27 9.55 6.14 -5.82
N TYR A 28 10.27 5.86 -6.91
CA TYR A 28 10.49 6.83 -7.98
C TYR A 28 9.23 7.22 -8.74
N SER A 29 8.17 6.40 -8.66
CA SER A 29 6.88 6.74 -9.25
C SER A 29 6.25 7.99 -8.64
N SER A 30 6.64 8.37 -7.43
CA SER A 30 6.20 9.60 -6.79
C SER A 30 6.53 10.85 -7.61
N TYR A 31 7.64 10.84 -8.35
CA TYR A 31 8.03 11.97 -9.22
C TYR A 31 7.23 12.05 -10.53
N MET A 32 6.44 11.05 -10.84
CA MET A 32 5.49 11.16 -11.96
C MET A 32 4.40 12.18 -11.67
N VAL A 33 4.00 12.31 -10.41
CA VAL A 33 2.90 13.17 -9.96
C VAL A 33 3.34 14.36 -9.08
N SER A 34 4.61 14.42 -8.67
CA SER A 34 5.10 15.48 -7.79
C SER A 34 6.38 16.14 -8.29
N ASP A 35 6.54 17.43 -8.00
CA ASP A 35 7.75 18.22 -8.31
C ASP A 35 8.82 18.08 -7.22
N LYS A 36 8.40 17.74 -6.00
CA LYS A 36 9.27 17.56 -4.84
C LYS A 36 8.70 16.49 -3.93
N VAL A 37 9.59 15.70 -3.34
CA VAL A 37 9.26 14.68 -2.33
C VAL A 37 10.07 14.94 -1.08
N ASP A 38 9.38 15.04 0.05
CA ASP A 38 9.97 15.15 1.37
C ASP A 38 9.67 13.86 2.16
N VAL A 39 10.70 13.27 2.76
CA VAL A 39 10.59 12.04 3.56
C VAL A 39 11.11 12.31 4.98
N LEU A 40 10.20 12.43 5.92
CA LEU A 40 10.50 12.57 7.34
C LEU A 40 10.42 11.18 7.99
N SER A 41 11.55 10.66 8.41
CA SER A 41 11.63 9.33 9.01
C SER A 41 12.29 9.36 10.37
N ARG A 42 11.68 8.66 11.33
CA ARG A 42 12.29 8.41 12.64
C ARG A 42 12.59 6.92 12.79
N ASP A 43 13.85 6.63 13.09
CA ASP A 43 14.33 5.28 13.34
C ASP A 43 13.64 4.65 14.54
N ALA A 44 13.50 3.32 14.52
CA ALA A 44 12.84 2.57 15.57
C ALA A 44 13.76 2.27 16.78
N GLU A 45 15.08 2.21 16.56
CA GLU A 45 16.05 1.74 17.52
C GLU A 45 16.77 2.92 18.24
N ASN A 46 17.27 3.87 17.46
CA ASN A 46 18.14 4.94 17.98
C ASN A 46 17.43 6.30 18.10
N ASN A 47 16.16 6.41 17.74
CA ASN A 47 15.37 7.65 17.73
C ASN A 47 15.91 8.76 16.80
N GLU A 48 16.89 8.49 15.96
CA GLU A 48 17.35 9.45 14.97
C GLU A 48 16.22 9.80 14.00
N THR A 49 16.11 11.08 13.70
CA THR A 49 15.08 11.59 12.82
C THR A 49 15.73 12.44 11.75
N ASN A 50 15.47 12.07 10.50
CA ASN A 50 16.01 12.75 9.34
C ASN A 50 14.88 13.16 8.40
N LEU A 51 15.03 14.35 7.82
CA LEU A 51 14.25 14.84 6.70
C LEU A 51 15.10 14.72 5.43
N TRP A 52 14.70 13.84 4.54
CA TRP A 52 15.24 13.75 3.19
C TRP A 52 14.33 14.50 2.22
N SER A 53 14.90 15.29 1.32
CA SER A 53 14.18 16.07 0.32
C SER A 53 14.85 15.97 -1.04
N SER A 54 14.06 15.82 -2.10
CA SER A 54 14.56 15.85 -3.48
C SER A 54 13.47 16.25 -4.47
N ASN A 55 13.91 16.85 -5.57
CA ASN A 55 13.07 17.11 -6.75
C ASN A 55 13.21 16.02 -7.84
N GLY A 56 13.95 14.94 -7.56
CA GLY A 56 14.12 13.80 -8.48
C GLY A 56 15.08 14.05 -9.67
N LYS A 57 15.77 15.19 -9.70
CA LYS A 57 16.67 15.54 -10.84
C LYS A 57 18.13 15.21 -10.54
N GLU A 58 18.83 16.05 -9.80
CA GLU A 58 20.28 15.95 -9.66
C GLU A 58 20.76 15.67 -8.24
N SER A 59 20.03 16.14 -7.25
CA SER A 59 20.48 16.10 -5.86
C SER A 59 19.35 15.87 -4.86
N TYR A 60 19.77 15.55 -3.66
CA TYR A 60 18.90 15.48 -2.50
C TYR A 60 19.58 16.17 -1.31
N SER A 61 18.81 16.57 -0.33
CA SER A 61 19.30 17.02 0.98
C SER A 61 18.88 16.03 2.07
N ILE A 62 19.71 15.94 3.12
CA ILE A 62 19.36 15.24 4.36
C ILE A 62 19.66 16.21 5.51
N GLU A 63 18.67 16.42 6.36
CA GLU A 63 18.74 17.30 7.51
C GLU A 63 18.23 16.59 8.76
N ASN A 64 18.84 16.91 9.91
CA ASN A 64 18.31 16.45 11.18
C ASN A 64 16.96 17.11 11.46
N ALA A 65 15.99 16.33 11.88
CA ALA A 65 14.63 16.80 12.12
C ALA A 65 14.08 16.27 13.45
N LYS A 66 12.86 16.68 13.79
CA LYS A 66 12.14 16.18 14.97
C LYS A 66 10.84 15.54 14.56
N LYS A 67 10.58 14.35 15.05
CA LYS A 67 9.34 13.61 14.87
C LYS A 67 9.00 12.87 16.16
N ALA A 68 7.79 13.06 16.66
CA ALA A 68 7.40 12.51 17.96
C ALA A 68 7.28 10.98 17.97
N LYS A 69 6.76 10.39 16.89
CA LYS A 69 6.53 8.95 16.78
C LYS A 69 7.45 8.33 15.74
N ARG A 70 7.86 7.07 15.94
CA ARG A 70 8.56 6.27 14.93
C ARG A 70 7.73 6.13 13.67
N GLY A 71 8.39 5.86 12.56
CA GLY A 71 7.77 5.64 11.27
C GLY A 71 8.17 6.70 10.24
N THR A 72 7.57 6.65 9.09
CA THR A 72 7.90 7.51 7.95
C THR A 72 6.68 8.33 7.53
N CYS A 73 6.90 9.60 7.24
CA CYS A 73 5.93 10.49 6.62
C CYS A 73 6.50 10.93 5.27
N ILE A 74 5.77 10.68 4.19
CA ILE A 74 6.15 11.09 2.85
C ILE A 74 5.19 12.18 2.41
N THR A 75 5.73 13.34 2.06
CA THR A 75 4.98 14.49 1.55
C THR A 75 5.28 14.66 0.08
N LEU A 76 4.25 14.61 -0.76
CA LEU A 76 4.34 14.85 -2.19
C LEU A 76 3.83 16.26 -2.51
N ASN A 77 4.68 17.10 -3.09
CA ASN A 77 4.26 18.38 -3.64
C ASN A 77 3.72 18.13 -5.05
N ILE A 78 2.41 17.98 -5.16
CA ILE A 78 1.74 17.55 -6.38
C ILE A 78 1.88 18.60 -7.47
N LYS A 79 2.18 18.16 -8.71
CA LYS A 79 2.24 18.98 -9.92
C LYS A 79 0.86 19.56 -10.25
N LYS A 80 0.83 20.72 -10.94
CA LYS A 80 -0.41 21.38 -11.34
C LYS A 80 -1.26 20.55 -12.32
N ASP A 81 -0.62 19.72 -13.13
CA ASP A 81 -1.26 18.83 -14.09
C ASP A 81 -1.64 17.45 -13.49
N ALA A 82 -1.39 17.27 -12.20
CA ALA A 82 -1.68 16.04 -11.46
C ALA A 82 -2.60 16.30 -10.24
N ASP A 83 -3.37 17.39 -10.24
CA ASP A 83 -4.23 17.81 -9.14
C ASP A 83 -5.39 16.81 -8.87
N GLU A 84 -5.74 15.96 -9.83
CA GLU A 84 -6.68 14.86 -9.63
C GLU A 84 -6.29 13.94 -8.44
N PHE A 85 -5.01 13.84 -8.11
CA PHE A 85 -4.53 13.04 -6.98
C PHE A 85 -4.64 13.75 -5.62
N LEU A 86 -5.16 14.97 -5.57
CA LEU A 86 -5.55 15.65 -4.34
C LEU A 86 -7.00 15.33 -3.95
N ASP A 87 -7.78 14.78 -4.87
CA ASP A 87 -9.16 14.39 -4.63
C ASP A 87 -9.25 13.06 -3.88
N SER A 88 -9.94 13.06 -2.75
CA SER A 88 -10.08 11.89 -1.87
C SER A 88 -10.87 10.75 -2.55
N PHE A 89 -11.82 11.08 -3.40
CA PHE A 89 -12.62 10.11 -4.15
C PHE A 89 -11.75 9.37 -5.18
N ARG A 90 -10.89 10.15 -5.86
CA ARG A 90 -9.91 9.61 -6.82
C ARG A 90 -8.91 8.68 -6.13
N LEU A 91 -8.35 9.09 -5.00
CA LEU A 91 -7.43 8.26 -4.21
C LEU A 91 -8.09 6.97 -3.74
N ARG A 92 -9.32 7.04 -3.24
CA ARG A 92 -10.09 5.87 -2.85
C ARG A 92 -10.24 4.89 -4.01
N SER A 93 -10.68 5.37 -5.16
CA SER A 93 -10.86 4.54 -6.36
C SER A 93 -9.58 3.83 -6.78
N ILE A 94 -8.44 4.53 -6.77
CA ILE A 94 -7.13 3.97 -7.10
C ILE A 94 -6.73 2.89 -6.08
N ILE A 95 -6.85 3.16 -4.79
CA ILE A 95 -6.45 2.23 -3.74
C ILE A 95 -7.33 0.98 -3.78
N THR A 96 -8.64 1.14 -3.91
CA THR A 96 -9.57 0.00 -4.04
C THR A 96 -9.24 -0.84 -5.27
N LYS A 97 -8.93 -0.21 -6.39
CA LYS A 97 -8.64 -0.93 -7.64
C LYS A 97 -7.31 -1.69 -7.61
N TYR A 98 -6.25 -1.09 -7.05
CA TYR A 98 -4.89 -1.61 -7.21
C TYR A 98 -4.26 -2.13 -5.93
N SER A 99 -4.82 -1.80 -4.76
CA SER A 99 -4.23 -2.06 -3.45
C SER A 99 -5.20 -2.67 -2.45
N ASN A 100 -6.40 -3.10 -2.89
CA ASN A 100 -7.45 -3.60 -2.00
C ASN A 100 -6.98 -4.78 -1.14
N TYR A 101 -6.16 -5.65 -1.71
CA TYR A 101 -5.73 -6.91 -1.08
C TYR A 101 -4.31 -6.86 -0.50
N ILE A 102 -3.74 -5.66 -0.37
CA ILE A 102 -2.48 -5.50 0.36
C ILE A 102 -2.70 -5.90 1.83
N PRO A 103 -1.85 -6.77 2.44
CA PRO A 103 -2.08 -7.32 3.77
C PRO A 103 -1.91 -6.30 4.92
N PHE A 104 -1.65 -5.04 4.58
CA PHE A 104 -1.54 -3.94 5.53
C PHE A 104 -2.76 -3.02 5.42
N PRO A 105 -3.33 -2.54 6.54
CA PRO A 105 -4.46 -1.63 6.49
C PRO A 105 -4.04 -0.28 5.90
N ILE A 106 -4.82 0.20 4.94
CA ILE A 106 -4.66 1.52 4.32
C ILE A 106 -5.80 2.42 4.81
N TYR A 107 -5.43 3.53 5.43
CA TYR A 107 -6.39 4.52 5.92
C TYR A 107 -6.31 5.78 5.07
N LEU A 108 -7.46 6.30 4.67
CA LEU A 108 -7.59 7.62 4.08
C LEU A 108 -8.08 8.58 5.15
N LYS A 109 -7.39 9.71 5.26
CA LYS A 109 -7.70 10.77 6.19
C LYS A 109 -7.72 12.10 5.46
N ASP A 110 -8.79 12.85 5.65
CA ASP A 110 -8.87 14.22 5.21
C ASP A 110 -8.15 15.14 6.22
N LEU A 111 -7.35 16.08 5.71
CA LEU A 111 -6.64 17.03 6.57
C LEU A 111 -7.58 18.10 7.12
N ASP A 112 -8.66 18.39 6.39
CA ASP A 112 -9.67 19.38 6.79
C ASP A 112 -10.70 18.80 7.78
N ASP A 113 -10.90 17.47 7.75
CA ASP A 113 -11.75 16.73 8.67
C ASP A 113 -10.94 15.68 9.46
N LYS A 114 -10.32 16.12 10.55
CA LYS A 114 -9.42 15.29 11.37
C LYS A 114 -10.09 14.11 12.04
N GLU A 115 -11.42 14.11 12.17
CA GLU A 115 -12.20 13.02 12.79
C GLU A 115 -12.53 11.92 11.79
N LYS A 116 -12.39 12.19 10.50
CA LYS A 116 -12.74 11.26 9.45
C LYS A 116 -11.51 10.49 8.95
N GLU A 117 -11.23 9.39 9.63
CA GLU A 117 -10.23 8.41 9.21
C GLU A 117 -10.94 7.11 8.86
N GLU A 118 -10.79 6.63 7.64
CA GLU A 118 -11.48 5.45 7.15
C GLU A 118 -10.50 4.43 6.57
N LYS A 119 -10.63 3.18 6.99
CA LYS A 119 -9.93 2.06 6.36
C LYS A 119 -10.57 1.77 5.01
N ILE A 120 -9.80 1.81 3.92
CA ILE A 120 -10.30 1.72 2.55
C ILE A 120 -9.94 0.45 1.81
N ASN A 121 -9.08 -0.41 2.35
CA ASN A 121 -8.75 -1.69 1.74
C ASN A 121 -9.25 -2.88 2.58
N GLU A 122 -9.52 -4.00 1.94
CA GLU A 122 -9.95 -5.23 2.60
C GLU A 122 -8.79 -5.93 3.33
N GLY A 123 -7.60 -5.93 2.72
CA GLY A 123 -6.37 -6.47 3.29
C GLY A 123 -6.11 -7.94 2.97
N SER A 124 -7.06 -8.83 3.16
CA SER A 124 -6.89 -10.25 2.86
C SER A 124 -7.71 -10.66 1.64
N PRO A 125 -7.08 -11.18 0.58
CA PRO A 125 -7.80 -11.62 -0.59
C PRO A 125 -8.66 -12.86 -0.30
N LEU A 126 -9.82 -12.92 -0.96
CA LEU A 126 -10.79 -14.01 -0.77
C LEU A 126 -10.20 -15.40 -1.03
N TRP A 127 -9.35 -15.49 -2.05
CA TRP A 127 -8.72 -16.78 -2.45
C TRP A 127 -7.66 -17.32 -1.48
N LEU A 128 -7.22 -16.51 -0.50
CA LEU A 128 -6.32 -16.95 0.57
C LEU A 128 -7.07 -17.35 1.86
N LYS A 129 -8.39 -17.15 1.90
CA LYS A 129 -9.22 -17.54 3.05
C LYS A 129 -9.63 -19.01 2.94
N ASP A 130 -9.74 -19.69 4.06
CA ASP A 130 -10.34 -21.02 4.12
C ASP A 130 -11.79 -20.95 3.63
N LYS A 131 -12.19 -21.88 2.75
CA LYS A 131 -13.55 -21.93 2.17
C LYS A 131 -14.65 -21.94 3.24
N LYS A 132 -14.38 -22.55 4.40
CA LYS A 132 -15.33 -22.59 5.54
C LYS A 132 -15.59 -21.23 6.18
N ASP A 133 -14.65 -20.27 6.01
CA ASP A 133 -14.72 -18.92 6.59
C ASP A 133 -15.29 -17.89 5.60
N ILE A 134 -15.66 -18.33 4.37
CA ILE A 134 -16.18 -17.48 3.31
C ILE A 134 -17.69 -17.69 3.20
N LYS A 135 -18.44 -16.60 3.23
CA LYS A 135 -19.88 -16.58 3.03
C LYS A 135 -20.22 -16.35 1.55
N GLU A 136 -21.45 -16.66 1.18
CA GLU A 136 -21.93 -16.44 -0.19
C GLU A 136 -21.91 -14.97 -0.59
N GLU A 137 -22.19 -14.07 0.36
CA GLU A 137 -22.11 -12.63 0.19
C GLU A 137 -20.69 -12.16 -0.14
N ASP A 138 -19.66 -12.80 0.43
CA ASP A 138 -18.26 -12.45 0.17
C ASP A 138 -17.88 -12.72 -1.29
N TYR A 139 -18.36 -13.85 -1.85
CA TYR A 139 -18.15 -14.19 -3.28
C TYR A 139 -18.89 -13.19 -4.19
N LYS A 140 -20.11 -12.83 -3.84
CA LYS A 140 -20.90 -11.87 -4.60
C LYS A 140 -20.23 -10.49 -4.60
N GLN A 141 -19.78 -10.04 -3.42
CA GLN A 141 -19.08 -8.76 -3.29
C GLN A 141 -17.77 -8.77 -4.07
N PHE A 142 -17.02 -9.86 -4.01
CA PHE A 142 -15.79 -10.02 -4.79
C PHE A 142 -16.07 -9.94 -6.29
N TYR A 143 -17.09 -10.66 -6.79
CA TYR A 143 -17.51 -10.60 -8.18
C TYR A 143 -17.88 -9.18 -8.60
N ASN A 144 -18.69 -8.49 -7.82
CA ASN A 144 -19.08 -7.10 -8.10
C ASN A 144 -17.85 -6.17 -8.15
N ASN A 145 -16.89 -6.35 -7.26
CA ASN A 145 -15.67 -5.54 -7.20
C ASN A 145 -14.76 -5.71 -8.43
N ILE A 146 -14.69 -6.93 -8.99
CA ILE A 146 -13.82 -7.19 -10.16
C ILE A 146 -14.52 -6.99 -11.49
N SER A 147 -15.85 -7.26 -11.57
CA SER A 147 -16.63 -7.13 -12.79
C SER A 147 -17.21 -5.75 -13.01
N PHE A 148 -17.32 -4.95 -11.94
CA PHE A 148 -18.08 -3.70 -11.87
C PHE A 148 -19.57 -3.88 -12.25
N ASN A 149 -20.07 -5.11 -12.14
CA ASN A 149 -21.48 -5.45 -12.31
C ASN A 149 -22.16 -5.60 -10.96
N PHE A 150 -23.47 -5.37 -10.93
CA PHE A 150 -24.30 -5.51 -9.74
C PHE A 150 -25.21 -6.74 -9.78
N ASP A 151 -25.07 -7.58 -10.79
CA ASP A 151 -25.76 -8.84 -10.93
C ASP A 151 -25.10 -9.96 -10.10
N GLU A 152 -25.71 -11.11 -10.05
CA GLU A 152 -25.16 -12.28 -9.35
C GLU A 152 -24.26 -13.09 -10.26
N PRO A 153 -23.15 -13.66 -9.76
CA PRO A 153 -22.34 -14.57 -10.54
C PRO A 153 -23.13 -15.82 -10.90
N LEU A 154 -23.05 -16.25 -12.15
CA LEU A 154 -23.72 -17.47 -12.61
C LEU A 154 -23.27 -18.70 -11.84
N ARG A 155 -22.01 -18.74 -11.43
CA ARG A 155 -21.42 -19.83 -10.67
C ARG A 155 -20.14 -19.39 -9.97
N THR A 156 -19.94 -19.86 -8.74
CA THR A 156 -18.69 -19.69 -8.02
C THR A 156 -17.96 -21.02 -7.92
N ILE A 157 -16.68 -21.03 -8.26
CA ILE A 157 -15.81 -22.18 -8.10
C ILE A 157 -14.65 -21.74 -7.23
N HIS A 158 -14.56 -22.31 -6.03
CA HIS A 158 -13.44 -22.10 -5.13
C HIS A 158 -12.67 -23.42 -5.03
N TYR A 159 -11.44 -23.43 -5.50
CA TYR A 159 -10.57 -24.58 -5.52
C TYR A 159 -9.28 -24.28 -4.78
N ASN A 160 -8.97 -25.12 -3.80
CA ASN A 160 -7.68 -25.08 -3.10
C ASN A 160 -6.90 -26.32 -3.51
N ALA A 161 -5.74 -26.12 -4.14
CA ALA A 161 -4.80 -27.21 -4.41
C ALA A 161 -3.88 -27.39 -3.21
N GLU A 162 -3.87 -28.57 -2.61
CA GLU A 162 -2.87 -28.95 -1.61
C GLU A 162 -1.59 -29.38 -2.33
N GLY A 163 -0.48 -28.68 -2.09
CA GLY A 163 0.82 -28.99 -2.69
C GLY A 163 1.90 -27.98 -2.28
N VAL A 164 3.09 -28.10 -2.90
CA VAL A 164 4.23 -27.19 -2.66
C VAL A 164 3.90 -25.75 -3.10
N ILE A 165 2.92 -25.60 -3.98
CA ILE A 165 2.39 -24.32 -4.44
C ILE A 165 0.86 -24.37 -4.31
N SER A 166 0.28 -23.50 -3.50
CA SER A 166 -1.17 -23.28 -3.43
C SER A 166 -1.57 -22.20 -4.43
N TYR A 167 -2.61 -22.47 -5.22
CA TYR A 167 -3.22 -21.54 -6.17
C TYR A 167 -4.62 -21.18 -5.70
#